data_342ba8e17cac126e6924c9d76ac20066
#
_entry.id   342ba8e17cac126e6924c9d76ac20066
#
_cell.length_a   1.000
_cell.length_b   1.000
_cell.length_c   1.000
_cell.angle_alpha   90.00
_cell.angle_beta   90.00
_cell.angle_gamma   90.00
#
_symmetry.space_group_name_H-M   'P 1'
#
loop_
_entity.id
_entity.type
_entity.pdbx_description
1 polymer ?
#
loop_
_entity_poly.entity_id
_entity_poly.type
_entity_poly.pdbx_seq_one_letter_code
_entity_poly.pdbx_strand_id
1 'polypeptide(L)'
;PDFVLVHGDTSTSSAAALSAFYFKIPVGHVEAGLRTYERYNPWPEEINRQMNSKISTFHFAPTQSSAQNLRKELVSEESIVVTGNTVIDALKIADQKISDLLKTNALFYKDYFPKISMDTIEKWISGDRKMVLITAHRRENFGEGFKNIFQAINELVDEFPQVDFVFPLHLNPKVREAANEIFGDGRANVTNLFFEEPMGYLSFVFLLRYSHLVLTDSGGIQEEAPGFGKPVLVLRDTTERPEAVESGTVILVGTDSKKIKESVSLLINDSKAYQSMSHAINPYGDGLASSRIV
;
A
#
# COMPACT_ATOMS: atom_id res chain seq x y z
N PRO A 1 -4.14 11.81 -30.56
CA PRO A 1 -3.68 10.43 -30.34
C PRO A 1 -4.70 9.46 -30.92
N ASP A 2 -4.23 8.27 -31.32
CA ASP A 2 -5.09 7.21 -31.85
C ASP A 2 -5.65 6.33 -30.75
N PHE A 3 -5.08 6.43 -29.54
CA PHE A 3 -5.46 5.67 -28.36
C PHE A 3 -5.06 6.43 -27.08
N VAL A 4 -5.85 6.29 -26.00
CA VAL A 4 -5.56 6.87 -24.68
C VAL A 4 -5.56 5.77 -23.63
N LEU A 5 -4.50 5.68 -22.84
CA LEU A 5 -4.47 4.86 -21.64
C LEU A 5 -4.75 5.72 -20.40
N VAL A 6 -5.69 5.29 -19.58
CA VAL A 6 -5.94 5.86 -18.24
C VAL A 6 -5.66 4.80 -17.19
N HIS A 7 -5.18 5.21 -16.02
CA HIS A 7 -4.81 4.30 -14.95
C HIS A 7 -5.62 4.61 -13.68
N GLY A 8 -6.21 3.57 -13.11
CA GLY A 8 -6.90 3.63 -11.83
C GLY A 8 -8.15 4.52 -11.83
N ASP A 9 -8.29 5.31 -10.78
CA ASP A 9 -9.57 5.87 -10.35
C ASP A 9 -9.52 7.35 -9.98
N THR A 10 -8.42 8.03 -10.30
CA THR A 10 -8.31 9.46 -10.02
C THR A 10 -9.27 10.29 -10.87
N SER A 11 -9.62 11.50 -10.40
CA SER A 11 -10.39 12.45 -11.19
C SER A 11 -9.70 12.81 -12.51
N THR A 12 -8.35 12.79 -12.54
CA THR A 12 -7.57 12.98 -13.77
C THR A 12 -7.82 11.86 -14.77
N SER A 13 -7.79 10.60 -14.33
CA SER A 13 -8.09 9.45 -15.19
C SER A 13 -9.49 9.54 -15.79
N SER A 14 -10.49 9.88 -14.98
CA SER A 14 -11.89 10.00 -15.42
C SER A 14 -12.07 11.18 -16.39
N ALA A 15 -11.46 12.33 -16.12
CA ALA A 15 -11.51 13.48 -17.00
C ALA A 15 -10.85 13.20 -18.36
N ALA A 16 -9.71 12.51 -18.36
CA ALA A 16 -9.01 12.12 -19.59
C ALA A 16 -9.83 11.09 -20.40
N ALA A 17 -10.40 10.07 -19.73
CA ALA A 17 -11.27 9.09 -20.38
C ALA A 17 -12.50 9.75 -21.02
N LEU A 18 -13.18 10.63 -20.28
CA LEU A 18 -14.35 11.35 -20.78
C LEU A 18 -13.99 12.26 -21.97
N SER A 19 -12.87 12.96 -21.89
CA SER A 19 -12.40 13.80 -22.99
C SER A 19 -12.10 12.97 -24.24
N ALA A 20 -11.38 11.86 -24.10
CA ALA A 20 -11.09 10.95 -25.23
C ALA A 20 -12.38 10.42 -25.87
N PHE A 21 -13.37 10.05 -25.05
CA PHE A 21 -14.67 9.58 -25.51
C PHE A 21 -15.39 10.62 -26.40
N TYR A 22 -15.41 11.91 -25.99
CA TYR A 22 -16.02 12.97 -26.80
C TYR A 22 -15.34 13.16 -28.16
N PHE A 23 -14.03 12.87 -28.24
CA PHE A 23 -13.29 12.89 -29.51
C PHE A 23 -13.31 11.57 -30.27
N LYS A 24 -14.07 10.57 -29.80
CA LYS A 24 -14.14 9.20 -30.35
C LYS A 24 -12.78 8.50 -30.42
N ILE A 25 -11.91 8.80 -29.47
CA ILE A 25 -10.61 8.16 -29.31
C ILE A 25 -10.79 6.95 -28.37
N PRO A 26 -10.38 5.74 -28.77
CA PRO A 26 -10.46 4.56 -27.92
C PRO A 26 -9.69 4.74 -26.62
N VAL A 27 -10.23 4.21 -25.51
CA VAL A 27 -9.65 4.30 -24.16
C VAL A 27 -9.34 2.91 -23.66
N GLY A 28 -8.12 2.69 -23.17
CA GLY A 28 -7.75 1.54 -22.36
C GLY A 28 -7.68 1.93 -20.87
N HIS A 29 -8.36 1.18 -20.03
CA HIS A 29 -8.35 1.39 -18.58
C HIS A 29 -7.45 0.36 -17.90
N VAL A 30 -6.31 0.81 -17.40
CA VAL A 30 -5.38 0.01 -16.59
C VAL A 30 -5.86 0.02 -15.14
N GLU A 31 -5.76 -1.11 -14.44
CA GLU A 31 -6.31 -1.33 -13.10
C GLU A 31 -7.85 -1.30 -13.09
N ALA A 32 -8.46 -1.86 -14.13
CA ALA A 32 -9.91 -1.88 -14.31
C ALA A 32 -10.60 -2.92 -13.42
N GLY A 33 -11.78 -2.61 -12.93
CA GLY A 33 -12.68 -3.58 -12.27
C GLY A 33 -12.53 -3.71 -10.76
N LEU A 34 -11.68 -2.92 -10.09
CA LEU A 34 -11.70 -2.82 -8.63
C LEU A 34 -13.04 -2.22 -8.18
N ARG A 35 -13.70 -2.81 -7.18
CA ARG A 35 -15.00 -2.37 -6.66
C ARG A 35 -15.14 -2.58 -5.17
N THR A 36 -15.77 -1.60 -4.51
CA THR A 36 -16.38 -1.77 -3.19
C THR A 36 -17.90 -1.86 -3.29
N TYR A 37 -18.47 -1.30 -4.36
CA TYR A 37 -19.89 -1.05 -4.55
C TYR A 37 -20.49 -0.09 -3.51
N GLU A 38 -19.67 0.54 -2.69
CA GLU A 38 -20.04 1.57 -1.73
C GLU A 38 -19.80 2.96 -2.32
N ARG A 39 -20.85 3.63 -2.73
CA ARG A 39 -20.80 4.90 -3.49
C ARG A 39 -19.83 5.96 -2.93
N TYR A 40 -19.64 5.99 -1.63
CA TYR A 40 -18.83 6.98 -0.92
C TYR A 40 -17.58 6.40 -0.25
N ASN A 41 -17.23 5.14 -0.57
CA ASN A 41 -16.07 4.50 0.03
C ASN A 41 -15.34 3.58 -0.97
N PRO A 42 -14.14 3.96 -1.46
CA PRO A 42 -13.50 5.29 -1.32
C PRO A 42 -14.21 6.36 -2.16
N TRP A 43 -14.17 7.59 -1.72
CA TRP A 43 -14.78 8.71 -2.42
C TRP A 43 -13.72 9.72 -2.89
N PRO A 44 -13.74 10.15 -4.17
CA PRO A 44 -14.70 9.85 -5.26
C PRO A 44 -14.35 8.63 -6.11
N GLU A 45 -13.35 7.85 -5.72
CA GLU A 45 -12.67 6.82 -6.53
C GLU A 45 -13.63 5.73 -7.01
N GLU A 46 -14.57 5.25 -6.16
CA GLU A 46 -15.50 4.18 -6.56
C GLU A 46 -16.38 4.58 -7.77
N ILE A 47 -16.87 5.80 -7.78
CA ILE A 47 -17.67 6.30 -8.93
C ILE A 47 -16.79 6.53 -10.15
N ASN A 48 -15.57 7.03 -9.96
CA ASN A 48 -14.62 7.21 -11.07
C ASN A 48 -14.33 5.87 -11.77
N ARG A 49 -14.13 4.79 -11.01
CA ARG A 49 -13.92 3.43 -11.56
C ARG A 49 -15.10 2.98 -12.42
N GLN A 50 -16.33 3.14 -11.91
CA GLN A 50 -17.54 2.77 -12.63
C GLN A 50 -17.74 3.59 -13.91
N MET A 51 -17.49 4.90 -13.87
CA MET A 51 -17.53 5.77 -15.03
C MET A 51 -16.48 5.37 -16.08
N ASN A 52 -15.24 5.16 -15.66
CA ASN A 52 -14.17 4.71 -16.54
C ASN A 52 -14.51 3.39 -17.22
N SER A 53 -15.12 2.43 -16.49
CA SER A 53 -15.54 1.16 -17.07
C SER A 53 -16.62 1.29 -18.16
N LYS A 54 -17.48 2.32 -18.10
CA LYS A 54 -18.49 2.55 -19.15
C LYS A 54 -17.95 3.27 -20.37
N ILE A 55 -16.87 4.02 -20.21
CA ILE A 55 -16.26 4.82 -21.27
C ILE A 55 -15.21 4.00 -22.05
N SER A 56 -14.47 3.15 -21.36
CA SER A 56 -13.31 2.45 -21.91
C SER A 56 -13.67 1.39 -22.94
N THR A 57 -12.82 1.25 -23.95
CA THR A 57 -12.88 0.23 -25.00
C THR A 57 -12.21 -1.06 -24.55
N PHE A 58 -11.09 -0.96 -23.80
CA PHE A 58 -10.36 -2.09 -23.24
C PHE A 58 -10.19 -1.95 -21.74
N HIS A 59 -10.25 -3.08 -21.03
CA HIS A 59 -10.21 -3.14 -19.57
C HIS A 59 -9.11 -4.11 -19.14
N PHE A 60 -8.00 -3.56 -18.64
CA PHE A 60 -6.86 -4.32 -18.15
C PHE A 60 -7.05 -4.57 -16.65
N ALA A 61 -7.66 -5.71 -16.31
CA ALA A 61 -8.00 -6.07 -14.95
C ALA A 61 -6.79 -6.65 -14.20
N PRO A 62 -6.51 -6.21 -12.96
CA PRO A 62 -5.39 -6.74 -12.18
C PRO A 62 -5.60 -8.19 -11.74
N THR A 63 -6.85 -8.62 -11.53
CA THR A 63 -7.19 -9.93 -11.00
C THR A 63 -8.41 -10.53 -11.70
N GLN A 64 -8.65 -11.83 -11.47
CA GLN A 64 -9.88 -12.48 -11.93
C GLN A 64 -11.14 -11.92 -11.25
N SER A 65 -11.06 -11.54 -9.97
CA SER A 65 -12.17 -10.90 -9.27
C SER A 65 -12.52 -9.55 -9.88
N SER A 66 -11.52 -8.75 -10.22
CA SER A 66 -11.71 -7.48 -10.93
C SER A 66 -12.37 -7.68 -12.29
N ALA A 67 -11.95 -8.70 -13.05
CA ALA A 67 -12.59 -9.07 -14.31
C ALA A 67 -14.05 -9.54 -14.09
N GLN A 68 -14.33 -10.28 -13.02
CA GLN A 68 -15.70 -10.69 -12.68
C GLN A 68 -16.60 -9.50 -12.35
N ASN A 69 -16.08 -8.47 -11.68
CA ASN A 69 -16.82 -7.24 -11.42
C ASN A 69 -17.23 -6.54 -12.72
N LEU A 70 -16.33 -6.46 -13.69
CA LEU A 70 -16.62 -5.90 -15.01
C LEU A 70 -17.71 -6.73 -15.74
N ARG A 71 -17.66 -8.07 -15.69
CA ARG A 71 -18.69 -8.94 -16.25
C ARG A 71 -20.06 -8.72 -15.61
N LYS A 72 -20.11 -8.57 -14.28
CA LYS A 72 -21.36 -8.25 -13.56
C LYS A 72 -21.97 -6.92 -14.01
N GLU A 73 -21.13 -5.97 -14.45
CA GLU A 73 -21.55 -4.68 -15.00
C GLU A 73 -21.81 -4.72 -16.51
N LEU A 74 -21.89 -5.92 -17.10
CA LEU A 74 -22.18 -6.16 -18.52
C LEU A 74 -21.12 -5.57 -19.47
N VAL A 75 -19.87 -5.51 -19.05
CA VAL A 75 -18.74 -5.23 -19.94
C VAL A 75 -18.49 -6.46 -20.81
N SER A 76 -18.27 -6.25 -22.12
CA SER A 76 -18.03 -7.33 -23.09
C SER A 76 -16.76 -8.12 -22.72
N GLU A 77 -16.87 -9.46 -22.76
CA GLU A 77 -15.75 -10.37 -22.46
C GLU A 77 -14.53 -10.11 -23.35
N GLU A 78 -14.75 -9.79 -24.62
CA GLU A 78 -13.69 -9.52 -25.61
C GLU A 78 -12.87 -8.27 -25.28
N SER A 79 -13.41 -7.37 -24.46
CA SER A 79 -12.73 -6.15 -24.01
C SER A 79 -12.01 -6.26 -22.68
N ILE A 80 -12.14 -7.42 -22.00
CA ILE A 80 -11.53 -7.66 -20.68
C ILE A 80 -10.28 -8.52 -20.81
N VAL A 81 -9.15 -8.00 -20.32
CA VAL A 81 -7.88 -8.74 -20.28
C VAL A 81 -7.36 -8.75 -18.85
N VAL A 82 -7.12 -9.94 -18.28
CA VAL A 82 -6.49 -10.06 -16.96
C VAL A 82 -4.98 -9.99 -17.13
N THR A 83 -4.38 -8.91 -16.66
CA THR A 83 -2.97 -8.60 -16.88
C THR A 83 -2.09 -8.76 -15.65
N GLY A 84 -2.65 -8.73 -14.46
CA GLY A 84 -1.93 -8.36 -13.24
C GLY A 84 -1.93 -6.85 -13.06
N ASN A 85 -1.40 -6.37 -11.93
CA ASN A 85 -1.28 -4.93 -11.68
C ASN A 85 0.13 -4.43 -12.02
N THR A 86 0.20 -3.33 -12.78
CA THR A 86 1.47 -2.66 -13.16
C THR A 86 2.27 -2.13 -11.97
N VAL A 87 1.66 -2.00 -10.79
CA VAL A 87 2.37 -1.65 -9.56
C VAL A 87 3.42 -2.70 -9.20
N ILE A 88 3.18 -3.98 -9.51
CA ILE A 88 4.15 -5.06 -9.27
C ILE A 88 5.33 -4.97 -10.25
N ASP A 89 5.10 -4.54 -11.48
CA ASP A 89 6.18 -4.24 -12.45
C ASP A 89 7.06 -3.09 -11.92
N ALA A 90 6.43 -1.99 -11.47
CA ALA A 90 7.13 -0.85 -10.89
C ALA A 90 7.93 -1.22 -9.64
N LEU A 91 7.35 -2.06 -8.77
CA LEU A 91 8.01 -2.58 -7.58
C LEU A 91 9.29 -3.36 -7.92
N LYS A 92 9.25 -4.24 -8.91
CA LYS A 92 10.43 -5.00 -9.37
C LYS A 92 11.51 -4.10 -9.94
N ILE A 93 11.14 -3.09 -10.72
CA ILE A 93 12.10 -2.10 -11.25
C ILE A 93 12.76 -1.33 -10.10
N ALA A 94 11.99 -0.89 -9.12
CA ALA A 94 12.50 -0.19 -7.94
C ALA A 94 13.42 -1.09 -7.10
N ASP A 95 13.04 -2.34 -6.88
CA ASP A 95 13.83 -3.34 -6.15
C ASP A 95 15.19 -3.62 -6.81
N GLN A 96 15.18 -3.80 -8.13
CA GLN A 96 16.43 -3.96 -8.90
C GLN A 96 17.33 -2.72 -8.76
N LYS A 97 16.74 -1.53 -8.87
CA LYS A 97 17.48 -0.26 -8.72
C LYS A 97 18.07 -0.10 -7.31
N ILE A 98 17.34 -0.47 -6.27
CA ILE A 98 17.85 -0.48 -4.89
C ILE A 98 19.01 -1.47 -4.77
N SER A 99 18.87 -2.66 -5.33
CA SER A 99 19.92 -3.69 -5.31
C SER A 99 21.21 -3.21 -5.99
N ASP A 100 21.09 -2.50 -7.10
CA ASP A 100 22.26 -1.95 -7.83
C ASP A 100 22.89 -0.77 -7.08
N LEU A 101 22.08 0.09 -6.45
CA LEU A 101 22.56 1.17 -5.59
C LEU A 101 23.32 0.64 -4.37
N LEU A 102 22.83 -0.40 -3.72
CA LEU A 102 23.52 -1.03 -2.58
C LEU A 102 24.87 -1.62 -2.96
N LYS A 103 25.05 -2.13 -4.20
CA LYS A 103 26.33 -2.63 -4.69
C LYS A 103 27.33 -1.53 -5.02
N THR A 104 26.83 -0.42 -5.58
CA THR A 104 27.68 0.66 -6.13
C THR A 104 27.92 1.80 -5.13
N ASN A 105 26.98 2.06 -4.26
CA ASN A 105 27.02 3.08 -3.22
C ASN A 105 26.32 2.56 -1.97
N ALA A 106 27.06 1.85 -1.12
CA ALA A 106 26.52 1.24 0.10
C ALA A 106 25.92 2.25 1.08
N LEU A 107 26.16 3.55 0.90
CA LEU A 107 25.70 4.63 1.77
C LEU A 107 24.56 5.44 1.16
N PHE A 108 23.99 5.03 0.02
CA PHE A 108 22.97 5.82 -0.69
C PHE A 108 21.78 6.15 0.21
N TYR A 109 21.41 5.27 1.14
CA TYR A 109 20.30 5.45 2.05
C TYR A 109 20.51 6.58 3.08
N LYS A 110 21.75 7.00 3.32
CA LYS A 110 22.07 8.11 4.24
C LYS A 110 21.41 9.43 3.81
N ASP A 111 21.32 9.66 2.50
CA ASP A 111 20.69 10.85 1.95
C ASP A 111 19.16 10.79 2.03
N TYR A 112 18.58 9.58 2.10
CA TYR A 112 17.14 9.37 2.18
C TYR A 112 16.59 9.34 3.61
N PHE A 113 17.42 8.95 4.60
CA PHE A 113 17.00 8.78 5.99
C PHE A 113 17.96 9.51 6.94
N PRO A 114 18.04 10.85 6.86
CA PRO A 114 19.05 11.62 7.62
C PRO A 114 18.87 11.57 9.14
N LYS A 115 17.65 11.22 9.61
CA LYS A 115 17.34 11.12 11.04
C LYS A 115 17.61 9.73 11.62
N ILE A 116 17.82 8.72 10.78
CA ILE A 116 18.03 7.33 11.20
C ILE A 116 19.53 7.02 11.14
N SER A 117 20.05 6.43 12.21
CA SER A 117 21.46 6.08 12.26
C SER A 117 21.82 5.00 11.23
N MET A 118 23.05 5.06 10.72
CA MET A 118 23.59 4.04 9.81
C MET A 118 23.53 2.65 10.42
N ASP A 119 23.93 2.50 11.68
CA ASP A 119 23.89 1.24 12.43
C ASP A 119 22.47 0.65 12.48
N THR A 120 21.46 1.48 12.65
CA THR A 120 20.05 1.04 12.64
C THR A 120 19.63 0.50 11.28
N ILE A 121 19.96 1.22 10.20
CA ILE A 121 19.63 0.81 8.83
C ILE A 121 20.38 -0.49 8.45
N GLU A 122 21.63 -0.61 8.80
CA GLU A 122 22.43 -1.83 8.57
C GLU A 122 21.84 -3.04 9.30
N LYS A 123 21.30 -2.87 10.51
CA LYS A 123 20.58 -3.93 11.24
C LYS A 123 19.27 -4.33 10.57
N TRP A 124 18.57 -3.42 9.92
CA TRP A 124 17.40 -3.77 9.12
C TRP A 124 17.79 -4.57 7.87
N ILE A 125 18.86 -4.16 7.19
CA ILE A 125 19.38 -4.84 5.99
C ILE A 125 19.87 -6.26 6.32
N SER A 126 20.57 -6.44 7.44
CA SER A 126 21.07 -7.75 7.89
C SER A 126 19.95 -8.64 8.48
N GLY A 127 18.82 -8.05 8.89
CA GLY A 127 17.74 -8.76 9.58
C GLY A 127 17.96 -8.94 11.09
N ASP A 128 19.00 -8.31 11.64
CA ASP A 128 19.31 -8.40 13.08
C ASP A 128 18.30 -7.61 13.95
N ARG A 129 17.57 -6.69 13.32
CA ARG A 129 16.53 -5.90 13.98
C ARG A 129 15.27 -5.83 13.12
N LYS A 130 14.13 -6.19 13.70
CA LYS A 130 12.83 -6.10 13.04
C LYS A 130 12.40 -4.64 12.91
N MET A 131 11.72 -4.31 11.81
CA MET A 131 11.11 -2.99 11.58
C MET A 131 9.65 -3.15 11.17
N VAL A 132 8.76 -2.41 11.82
CA VAL A 132 7.36 -2.24 11.43
C VAL A 132 7.23 -0.95 10.64
N LEU A 133 6.84 -1.05 9.38
CA LEU A 133 6.57 0.12 8.55
C LEU A 133 5.11 0.54 8.72
N ILE A 134 4.87 1.82 9.02
CA ILE A 134 3.53 2.35 9.29
C ILE A 134 3.20 3.40 8.24
N THR A 135 2.01 3.33 7.66
CA THR A 135 1.45 4.42 6.84
C THR A 135 -0.04 4.61 7.16
N ALA A 136 -0.44 5.83 7.46
CA ALA A 136 -1.83 6.15 7.73
C ALA A 136 -2.14 7.59 7.28
N HIS A 137 -3.13 7.74 6.39
CA HIS A 137 -3.46 9.04 5.80
C HIS A 137 -4.92 9.15 5.33
N ARG A 138 -5.70 8.07 5.42
CA ARG A 138 -7.07 8.03 4.90
C ARG A 138 -8.01 8.90 5.72
N ARG A 139 -8.87 9.66 5.03
CA ARG A 139 -9.82 10.59 5.64
C ARG A 139 -10.86 9.90 6.52
N GLU A 140 -11.19 8.65 6.20
CA GLU A 140 -12.13 7.82 6.96
C GLU A 140 -11.64 7.55 8.40
N ASN A 141 -10.33 7.62 8.65
CA ASN A 141 -9.73 7.41 9.95
C ASN A 141 -9.60 8.69 10.79
N PHE A 142 -9.98 9.88 10.26
CA PHE A 142 -9.83 11.14 10.99
C PHE A 142 -10.65 11.16 12.28
N GLY A 143 -10.08 11.77 13.32
CA GLY A 143 -10.69 11.83 14.66
C GLY A 143 -10.31 10.60 15.50
N GLU A 144 -11.31 9.90 16.06
CA GLU A 144 -11.10 8.76 16.97
C GLU A 144 -10.30 7.61 16.33
N GLY A 145 -10.47 7.38 15.03
CA GLY A 145 -9.72 6.34 14.31
C GLY A 145 -8.20 6.54 14.42
N PHE A 146 -7.69 7.75 14.12
CA PHE A 146 -6.26 8.05 14.28
C PHE A 146 -5.80 8.00 15.73
N LYS A 147 -6.62 8.47 16.68
CA LYS A 147 -6.27 8.38 18.10
C LYS A 147 -6.06 6.95 18.53
N ASN A 148 -6.97 6.06 18.15
CA ASN A 148 -6.88 4.63 18.47
C ASN A 148 -5.66 3.97 17.81
N ILE A 149 -5.39 4.27 16.53
CA ILE A 149 -4.21 3.77 15.80
C ILE A 149 -2.94 4.23 16.51
N PHE A 150 -2.82 5.52 16.81
CA PHE A 150 -1.61 6.07 17.43
C PHE A 150 -1.45 5.61 18.86
N GLN A 151 -2.53 5.42 19.62
CA GLN A 151 -2.49 4.81 20.93
C GLN A 151 -1.94 3.37 20.85
N ALA A 152 -2.42 2.58 19.91
CA ALA A 152 -1.91 1.22 19.70
C ALA A 152 -0.40 1.21 19.36
N ILE A 153 0.04 2.10 18.46
CA ILE A 153 1.45 2.23 18.11
C ILE A 153 2.27 2.65 19.33
N ASN A 154 1.77 3.60 20.11
CA ASN A 154 2.43 4.08 21.32
C ASN A 154 2.67 2.96 22.33
N GLU A 155 1.68 2.11 22.55
CA GLU A 155 1.79 0.97 23.46
C GLU A 155 2.71 -0.12 22.89
N LEU A 156 2.69 -0.38 21.58
CA LEU A 156 3.57 -1.34 20.90
C LEU A 156 5.04 -0.91 20.96
N VAL A 157 5.33 0.37 20.83
CA VAL A 157 6.69 0.93 20.97
C VAL A 157 7.27 0.65 22.35
N ASP A 158 6.48 0.74 23.41
CA ASP A 158 6.89 0.41 24.77
C ASP A 158 7.02 -1.10 25.00
N GLU A 159 6.10 -1.89 24.41
CA GLU A 159 6.09 -3.33 24.57
C GLU A 159 7.26 -4.03 23.84
N PHE A 160 7.72 -3.44 22.70
CA PHE A 160 8.75 -4.03 21.85
C PHE A 160 9.96 -3.10 21.65
N PRO A 161 10.77 -2.82 22.67
CA PRO A 161 11.94 -1.92 22.55
C PRO A 161 13.01 -2.44 21.58
N GLN A 162 12.99 -3.75 21.24
CA GLN A 162 13.88 -4.39 20.27
C GLN A 162 13.36 -4.32 18.83
N VAL A 163 12.20 -3.77 18.59
CA VAL A 163 11.58 -3.58 17.27
C VAL A 163 11.51 -2.10 16.96
N ASP A 164 11.87 -1.73 15.75
CA ASP A 164 11.75 -0.35 15.29
C ASP A 164 10.42 -0.11 14.59
N PHE A 165 9.84 1.05 14.82
CA PHE A 165 8.62 1.52 14.20
C PHE A 165 8.95 2.75 13.34
N VAL A 166 8.77 2.64 12.03
CA VAL A 166 9.06 3.73 11.09
C VAL A 166 7.76 4.23 10.50
N PHE A 167 7.49 5.51 10.69
CA PHE A 167 6.26 6.14 10.27
C PHE A 167 6.53 7.40 9.42
N PRO A 168 6.55 7.29 8.08
CA PRO A 168 6.48 8.44 7.20
C PRO A 168 5.16 9.19 7.41
N LEU A 169 5.21 10.33 8.10
CA LEU A 169 4.03 11.11 8.44
C LEU A 169 3.51 11.89 7.24
N HIS A 170 2.28 11.65 6.86
CA HIS A 170 1.61 12.40 5.80
C HIS A 170 1.52 13.90 6.14
N LEU A 171 1.62 14.76 5.10
CA LEU A 171 1.61 16.23 5.25
C LEU A 171 0.28 16.81 5.75
N ASN A 172 -0.80 16.02 5.76
CA ASN A 172 -2.11 16.47 6.21
C ASN A 172 -2.04 16.94 7.68
N PRO A 173 -2.44 18.20 7.98
CA PRO A 173 -2.40 18.74 9.34
C PRO A 173 -3.12 17.86 10.38
N LYS A 174 -4.25 17.27 10.02
CA LYS A 174 -5.03 16.40 10.93
C LYS A 174 -4.27 15.14 11.36
N VAL A 175 -3.43 14.59 10.47
CA VAL A 175 -2.56 13.44 10.82
C VAL A 175 -1.47 13.89 11.77
N ARG A 176 -0.84 15.03 11.47
CA ARG A 176 0.25 15.59 12.30
C ARG A 176 -0.22 16.05 13.68
N GLU A 177 -1.40 16.68 13.74
CA GLU A 177 -2.04 17.08 15.01
C GLU A 177 -2.32 15.87 15.89
N ALA A 178 -2.95 14.82 15.35
CA ALA A 178 -3.22 13.59 16.08
C ALA A 178 -1.93 12.87 16.52
N ALA A 179 -0.88 12.87 15.69
CA ALA A 179 0.42 12.35 16.08
C ALA A 179 1.06 13.16 17.22
N ASN A 180 1.01 14.49 17.15
CA ASN A 180 1.53 15.37 18.22
C ASN A 180 0.74 15.21 19.53
N GLU A 181 -0.58 14.99 19.47
CA GLU A 181 -1.41 14.78 20.66
C GLU A 181 -0.96 13.52 21.45
N ILE A 182 -0.60 12.45 20.76
CA ILE A 182 -0.24 11.16 21.39
C ILE A 182 1.27 11.05 21.66
N PHE A 183 2.12 11.49 20.71
CA PHE A 183 3.56 11.28 20.74
C PHE A 183 4.36 12.51 21.17
N GLY A 184 3.74 13.69 21.39
CA GLY A 184 4.37 14.97 21.68
C GLY A 184 5.62 14.92 22.59
N ASP A 185 5.97 16.00 23.26
CA ASP A 185 7.25 16.15 23.97
C ASP A 185 7.61 15.03 24.97
N GLY A 186 6.64 14.22 25.41
CA GLY A 186 6.87 13.07 26.32
C GLY A 186 7.65 11.90 25.71
N ARG A 187 7.85 11.87 24.38
CA ARG A 187 8.50 10.77 23.64
C ARG A 187 9.95 11.09 23.19
N ALA A 188 10.52 12.18 23.65
CA ALA A 188 11.89 12.59 23.29
C ALA A 188 12.98 11.52 23.58
N ASN A 189 12.69 10.57 24.48
CA ASN A 189 13.64 9.51 24.88
C ASN A 189 13.35 8.14 24.23
N VAL A 190 12.36 8.04 23.35
CA VAL A 190 12.04 6.78 22.67
C VAL A 190 12.99 6.60 21.49
N THR A 191 13.74 5.50 21.48
CA THR A 191 14.82 5.26 20.50
C THR A 191 14.42 4.34 19.35
N ASN A 192 13.22 3.76 19.42
CA ASN A 192 12.71 2.78 18.43
C ASN A 192 11.46 3.27 17.67
N LEU A 193 11.13 4.56 17.72
CA LEU A 193 10.07 5.19 16.93
C LEU A 193 10.65 6.32 16.08
N PHE A 194 10.52 6.19 14.77
CA PHE A 194 11.08 7.12 13.80
C PHE A 194 9.96 7.77 12.98
N PHE A 195 9.80 9.07 13.14
CA PHE A 195 8.94 9.88 12.28
C PHE A 195 9.77 10.46 11.14
N GLU A 196 9.45 10.05 9.94
CA GLU A 196 10.07 10.54 8.72
C GLU A 196 9.12 11.46 7.94
N GLU A 197 9.69 12.36 7.14
CA GLU A 197 8.92 13.14 6.19
C GLU A 197 8.47 12.25 5.02
N PRO A 198 7.40 12.64 4.29
CA PRO A 198 7.00 11.95 3.06
C PRO A 198 8.18 11.87 2.10
N MET A 199 8.37 10.69 1.54
CA MET A 199 9.56 10.36 0.74
C MET A 199 9.19 9.92 -0.67
N GLY A 200 10.17 9.92 -1.56
CA GLY A 200 9.99 9.40 -2.91
C GLY A 200 9.81 7.87 -2.94
N TYR A 201 9.29 7.37 -4.05
CA TYR A 201 8.92 5.97 -4.21
C TYR A 201 10.09 5.00 -3.92
N LEU A 202 11.29 5.30 -4.42
CA LEU A 202 12.46 4.44 -4.22
C LEU A 202 12.83 4.28 -2.73
N SER A 203 12.79 5.37 -1.96
CA SER A 203 13.05 5.36 -0.52
C SER A 203 11.96 4.59 0.24
N PHE A 204 10.71 4.75 -0.18
CA PHE A 204 9.59 4.01 0.39
C PHE A 204 9.71 2.50 0.13
N VAL A 205 10.05 2.11 -1.11
CA VAL A 205 10.27 0.70 -1.48
C VAL A 205 11.46 0.10 -0.71
N PHE A 206 12.49 0.91 -0.40
CA PHE A 206 13.58 0.47 0.47
C PHE A 206 13.06 0.09 1.88
N LEU A 207 12.27 0.95 2.53
CA LEU A 207 11.67 0.64 3.83
C LEU A 207 10.75 -0.60 3.72
N LEU A 208 9.94 -0.68 2.67
CA LEU A 208 9.04 -1.79 2.44
C LEU A 208 9.79 -3.12 2.31
N ARG A 209 10.88 -3.13 1.54
CA ARG A 209 11.75 -4.31 1.33
C ARG A 209 12.32 -4.84 2.64
N TYR A 210 12.77 -3.95 3.53
CA TYR A 210 13.43 -4.32 4.78
C TYR A 210 12.50 -4.34 5.99
N SER A 211 11.22 -4.03 5.82
CA SER A 211 10.23 -4.19 6.89
C SER A 211 10.03 -5.66 7.27
N HIS A 212 9.68 -5.90 8.53
CA HIS A 212 9.20 -7.17 9.00
C HIS A 212 7.72 -7.35 8.67
N LEU A 213 6.90 -6.36 8.98
CA LEU A 213 5.49 -6.28 8.63
C LEU A 213 5.09 -4.83 8.33
N VAL A 214 3.92 -4.66 7.73
CA VAL A 214 3.41 -3.34 7.36
C VAL A 214 2.05 -3.11 8.01
N LEU A 215 1.88 -1.95 8.62
CA LEU A 215 0.62 -1.44 9.16
C LEU A 215 0.16 -0.26 8.29
N THR A 216 -0.94 -0.40 7.56
CA THR A 216 -1.29 0.59 6.51
C THR A 216 -2.79 0.78 6.33
N ASP A 217 -3.22 1.98 5.90
CA ASP A 217 -4.55 2.23 5.35
C ASP A 217 -4.56 2.40 3.81
N SER A 218 -3.40 2.24 3.17
CA SER A 218 -3.23 2.42 1.73
C SER A 218 -3.65 1.19 0.94
N GLY A 219 -4.39 1.40 -0.17
CA GLY A 219 -4.75 0.33 -1.10
C GLY A 219 -3.54 -0.24 -1.84
N GLY A 220 -2.67 0.60 -2.40
CA GLY A 220 -1.50 0.15 -3.17
C GLY A 220 -0.52 -0.70 -2.36
N ILE A 221 -0.32 -0.36 -1.08
CA ILE A 221 0.59 -1.11 -0.20
C ILE A 221 0.08 -2.53 0.07
N GLN A 222 -1.24 -2.77 0.04
CA GLN A 222 -1.84 -4.11 0.12
C GLN A 222 -1.43 -5.01 -1.05
N GLU A 223 -0.99 -4.44 -2.15
CA GLU A 223 -0.49 -5.15 -3.32
C GLU A 223 1.04 -5.25 -3.32
N GLU A 224 1.73 -4.16 -2.98
CA GLU A 224 3.19 -4.06 -3.04
C GLU A 224 3.89 -4.84 -1.91
N ALA A 225 3.42 -4.73 -0.67
CA ALA A 225 4.07 -5.37 0.46
C ALA A 225 4.11 -6.91 0.36
N PRO A 226 3.02 -7.59 -0.06
CA PRO A 226 3.06 -9.02 -0.34
C PRO A 226 4.02 -9.40 -1.46
N GLY A 227 4.34 -8.47 -2.39
CA GLY A 227 5.37 -8.65 -3.41
C GLY A 227 6.78 -8.90 -2.85
N PHE A 228 7.02 -8.43 -1.62
CA PHE A 228 8.25 -8.72 -0.84
C PHE A 228 8.04 -9.78 0.25
N GLY A 229 6.92 -10.49 0.26
CA GLY A 229 6.59 -11.45 1.31
C GLY A 229 6.38 -10.79 2.69
N LYS A 230 5.86 -9.56 2.72
CA LYS A 230 5.61 -8.85 3.97
C LYS A 230 4.15 -8.98 4.38
N PRO A 231 3.85 -9.49 5.59
CA PRO A 231 2.51 -9.45 6.15
C PRO A 231 1.98 -8.03 6.23
N VAL A 232 0.70 -7.84 5.88
CA VAL A 232 0.04 -6.54 5.90
C VAL A 232 -1.14 -6.54 6.86
N LEU A 233 -1.13 -5.59 7.79
CA LEU A 233 -2.24 -5.29 8.68
C LEU A 233 -2.90 -3.99 8.19
N VAL A 234 -4.16 -4.09 7.75
CA VAL A 234 -4.87 -2.98 7.14
C VAL A 234 -5.75 -2.27 8.16
N LEU A 235 -5.48 -0.98 8.35
CA LEU A 235 -6.16 -0.05 9.26
C LEU A 235 -7.51 0.41 8.69
N ARG A 236 -8.31 -0.52 8.18
CA ARG A 236 -9.62 -0.27 7.57
C ARG A 236 -10.57 -1.42 7.88
N ASP A 237 -11.86 -1.15 7.91
CA ASP A 237 -12.90 -2.18 8.11
C ASP A 237 -13.24 -2.90 6.79
N THR A 238 -13.05 -2.22 5.66
CA THR A 238 -13.32 -2.74 4.32
C THR A 238 -12.15 -2.48 3.37
N THR A 239 -12.05 -3.29 2.32
CA THR A 239 -11.05 -3.08 1.25
C THR A 239 -11.67 -3.37 -0.12
N GLU A 240 -11.23 -2.63 -1.13
CA GLU A 240 -11.50 -2.91 -2.54
C GLU A 240 -10.62 -4.03 -3.11
N ARG A 241 -9.84 -4.69 -2.24
CA ARG A 241 -8.87 -5.75 -2.55
C ARG A 241 -9.14 -7.04 -1.76
N PRO A 242 -10.34 -7.63 -1.90
CA PRO A 242 -10.72 -8.81 -1.13
C PRO A 242 -9.79 -10.01 -1.38
N GLU A 243 -9.18 -10.09 -2.57
CA GLU A 243 -8.27 -11.18 -2.94
C GLU A 243 -7.02 -11.24 -2.04
N ALA A 244 -6.54 -10.09 -1.56
CA ALA A 244 -5.39 -10.06 -0.64
C ALA A 244 -5.76 -10.65 0.73
N VAL A 245 -7.00 -10.47 1.18
CA VAL A 245 -7.52 -11.06 2.41
C VAL A 245 -7.74 -12.57 2.21
N GLU A 246 -8.36 -12.95 1.10
CA GLU A 246 -8.64 -14.35 0.76
C GLU A 246 -7.35 -15.17 0.56
N SER A 247 -6.32 -14.58 -0.03
CA SER A 247 -5.00 -15.22 -0.18
C SER A 247 -4.22 -15.30 1.13
N GLY A 248 -4.65 -14.61 2.18
CA GLY A 248 -3.99 -14.59 3.48
C GLY A 248 -2.76 -13.70 3.57
N THR A 249 -2.51 -12.82 2.57
CA THR A 249 -1.40 -11.85 2.60
C THR A 249 -1.71 -10.63 3.47
N VAL A 250 -3.01 -10.38 3.71
CA VAL A 250 -3.54 -9.19 4.36
C VAL A 250 -4.56 -9.57 5.44
N ILE A 251 -4.54 -8.86 6.57
CA ILE A 251 -5.56 -8.94 7.62
C ILE A 251 -6.15 -7.53 7.83
N LEU A 252 -7.49 -7.42 7.80
CA LEU A 252 -8.20 -6.19 8.16
C LEU A 252 -8.28 -6.07 9.70
N VAL A 253 -7.58 -5.09 10.26
CA VAL A 253 -7.57 -4.83 11.70
C VAL A 253 -8.46 -3.66 12.12
N GLY A 254 -8.91 -2.84 11.13
CA GLY A 254 -9.67 -1.63 11.42
C GLY A 254 -8.87 -0.60 12.21
N THR A 255 -9.58 0.20 12.98
CA THR A 255 -8.98 1.20 13.88
C THR A 255 -9.11 0.83 15.37
N ASP A 256 -9.45 -0.41 15.68
CA ASP A 256 -9.51 -0.89 17.06
C ASP A 256 -8.09 -1.10 17.62
N SER A 257 -7.73 -0.34 18.66
CA SER A 257 -6.38 -0.35 19.23
C SER A 257 -5.97 -1.72 19.78
N LYS A 258 -6.89 -2.46 20.38
CA LYS A 258 -6.64 -3.79 20.93
C LYS A 258 -6.35 -4.79 19.80
N LYS A 259 -7.17 -4.81 18.75
CA LYS A 259 -7.00 -5.69 17.59
C LYS A 259 -5.69 -5.38 16.84
N ILE A 260 -5.33 -4.10 16.69
CA ILE A 260 -4.04 -3.69 16.10
C ILE A 260 -2.89 -4.27 16.93
N LYS A 261 -2.90 -4.07 18.24
CA LYS A 261 -1.86 -4.56 19.14
C LYS A 261 -1.73 -6.09 19.11
N GLU A 262 -2.83 -6.79 19.26
CA GLU A 262 -2.84 -8.27 19.26
C GLU A 262 -2.30 -8.81 17.93
N SER A 263 -2.68 -8.22 16.80
CA SER A 263 -2.22 -8.65 15.48
C SER A 263 -0.73 -8.36 15.25
N VAL A 264 -0.24 -7.19 15.63
CA VAL A 264 1.19 -6.85 15.53
C VAL A 264 2.01 -7.74 16.46
N SER A 265 1.60 -7.90 17.73
CA SER A 265 2.28 -8.74 18.71
C SER A 265 2.34 -10.19 18.26
N LEU A 266 1.26 -10.72 17.68
CA LEU A 266 1.22 -12.06 17.10
C LEU A 266 2.28 -12.24 16.01
N LEU A 267 2.34 -11.32 15.03
CA LEU A 267 3.29 -11.42 13.92
C LEU A 267 4.76 -11.18 14.32
N ILE A 268 4.99 -10.48 15.43
CA ILE A 268 6.35 -10.31 15.98
C ILE A 268 6.80 -11.58 16.72
N ASN A 269 5.92 -12.22 17.49
CA ASN A 269 6.26 -13.29 18.42
C ASN A 269 6.05 -14.70 17.86
N ASP A 270 5.10 -14.91 16.95
CA ASP A 270 4.76 -16.20 16.37
C ASP A 270 5.29 -16.34 14.94
N SER A 271 6.38 -17.11 14.81
CA SER A 271 7.00 -17.36 13.51
C SER A 271 6.11 -18.15 12.54
N LYS A 272 5.18 -18.98 13.03
CA LYS A 272 4.26 -19.73 12.17
C LYS A 272 3.18 -18.82 11.61
N ALA A 273 2.59 -17.96 12.43
CA ALA A 273 1.64 -16.95 11.98
C ALA A 273 2.29 -16.01 10.95
N TYR A 274 3.51 -15.55 11.21
CA TYR A 274 4.29 -14.74 10.28
C TYR A 274 4.53 -15.48 8.95
N GLN A 275 5.05 -16.69 8.98
CA GLN A 275 5.36 -17.48 7.77
C GLN A 275 4.12 -17.79 6.95
N SER A 276 2.97 -18.05 7.60
CA SER A 276 1.70 -18.28 6.90
C SER A 276 1.32 -17.08 6.01
N MET A 277 1.52 -15.87 6.49
CA MET A 277 1.22 -14.66 5.71
C MET A 277 2.33 -14.32 4.70
N SER A 278 3.60 -14.40 5.12
CA SER A 278 4.73 -14.00 4.29
C SER A 278 4.98 -14.91 3.08
N HIS A 279 4.55 -16.17 3.15
CA HIS A 279 4.65 -17.13 2.06
C HIS A 279 3.36 -17.26 1.24
N ALA A 280 2.30 -16.54 1.59
CA ALA A 280 1.07 -16.52 0.83
C ALA A 280 1.30 -15.91 -0.58
N ILE A 281 0.58 -16.42 -1.57
CA ILE A 281 0.77 -15.99 -2.97
C ILE A 281 0.14 -14.60 -3.15
N ASN A 282 0.91 -13.65 -3.67
CA ASN A 282 0.40 -12.33 -4.04
C ASN A 282 -0.55 -12.45 -5.25
N PRO A 283 -1.84 -12.13 -5.13
CA PRO A 283 -2.80 -12.28 -6.22
C PRO A 283 -2.67 -11.23 -7.33
N TYR A 284 -1.88 -10.17 -7.13
CA TYR A 284 -1.82 -9.01 -8.03
C TYR A 284 -0.82 -9.15 -9.18
N GLY A 285 -0.17 -10.29 -9.29
CA GLY A 285 0.61 -10.61 -10.48
C GLY A 285 2.09 -10.88 -10.25
N ASP A 286 2.78 -11.06 -11.37
CA ASP A 286 4.14 -11.53 -11.47
C ASP A 286 5.14 -10.48 -12.01
N GLY A 287 4.69 -9.22 -12.14
CA GLY A 287 5.49 -8.11 -12.66
C GLY A 287 5.70 -8.15 -14.18
N LEU A 288 4.73 -8.70 -14.90
CA LEU A 288 4.68 -8.71 -16.37
C LEU A 288 3.38 -8.07 -16.91
N ALA A 289 2.69 -7.28 -16.07
CA ALA A 289 1.42 -6.67 -16.44
C ALA A 289 1.61 -5.67 -17.59
N SER A 290 2.62 -4.83 -17.55
CA SER A 290 2.91 -3.86 -18.61
C SER A 290 3.14 -4.53 -19.97
N SER A 291 3.85 -5.67 -19.99
CA SER A 291 4.09 -6.43 -21.23
C SER A 291 2.82 -7.09 -21.80
N ARG A 292 1.83 -7.37 -20.93
CA ARG A 292 0.53 -7.90 -21.37
C ARG A 292 -0.42 -6.83 -21.89
N ILE A 293 -0.23 -5.58 -21.45
CA ILE A 293 -1.03 -4.43 -21.86
C ILE A 293 -0.61 -3.94 -23.25
N VAL A 294 0.69 -3.97 -23.56
CA VAL A 294 1.27 -3.53 -24.84
C VAL A 294 1.23 -4.65 -25.88
#